data_06746fd4ccade92e5569740cf7fd69a6
#
_entry.id   06746fd4ccade92e5569740cf7fd69a6
#
_cell.length_a   1.000
_cell.length_b   1.000
_cell.length_c   1.000
_cell.angle_alpha   90.00
_cell.angle_beta   90.00
_cell.angle_gamma   90.00
#
_symmetry.space_group_name_H-M   'P 1'
#
loop_
_entity.id
_entity.type
_entity.pdbx_description
1 polymer ?
#
loop_
_entity_poly.entity_id
_entity_poly.type
_entity_poly.pdbx_seq_one_letter_code
_entity_poly.pdbx_strand_id
1 'polypeptide(L)'
;MKWLKRDCALQPVCPEGLALSFEVPDWNEIYDGCIELANQIKKSGFNPEIIVGVARGGWIPARILSDLLGNTYVASMKVEFYKDVAETAKKPVISQQVSTAVEGKRVLVVDDVADTGESLTTVRRNLLGRGASQVKIATLHYKPQSILRPDF
;
A
#
# COMPACT_ATOMS: atom_id res chain seq x y z
N MET A 1 -8.40 -18.71 -26.49
CA MET A 1 -6.99 -18.48 -26.14
C MET A 1 -6.80 -19.10 -24.76
N LYS A 2 -6.15 -20.29 -24.68
CA LYS A 2 -5.96 -21.01 -23.41
C LYS A 2 -4.81 -20.37 -22.65
N TRP A 3 -5.09 -19.73 -21.51
CA TRP A 3 -4.05 -19.31 -20.58
C TRP A 3 -3.42 -20.56 -19.95
N LEU A 4 -2.13 -20.71 -20.13
CA LEU A 4 -1.35 -21.74 -19.46
C LEU A 4 -1.45 -21.53 -17.94
N LYS A 5 -2.03 -22.51 -17.24
CA LYS A 5 -1.78 -22.65 -15.80
C LYS A 5 -0.29 -22.91 -15.65
N ARG A 6 0.46 -21.92 -15.24
CA ARG A 6 1.81 -22.15 -14.73
C ARG A 6 1.66 -22.62 -13.30
N ASP A 7 1.84 -23.90 -13.09
CA ASP A 7 2.21 -24.41 -11.78
C ASP A 7 3.60 -23.85 -11.45
N CYS A 8 3.65 -22.62 -10.97
CA CYS A 8 4.86 -22.03 -10.47
C CYS A 8 5.02 -22.51 -9.02
N ALA A 9 5.45 -23.76 -8.87
CA ALA A 9 6.00 -24.27 -7.62
C ALA A 9 7.34 -23.59 -7.38
N LEU A 10 7.33 -22.30 -7.04
CA LEU A 10 8.43 -21.66 -6.35
C LEU A 10 8.38 -22.17 -4.90
N GLN A 11 8.91 -23.39 -4.70
CA GLN A 11 9.23 -23.83 -3.35
C GLN A 11 10.46 -23.02 -2.90
N PRO A 12 10.32 -22.13 -1.92
CA PRO A 12 11.50 -21.56 -1.28
C PRO A 12 12.24 -22.72 -0.61
N VAL A 13 13.54 -22.81 -0.86
CA VAL A 13 14.41 -23.75 -0.12
C VAL A 13 14.41 -23.27 1.33
N CYS A 14 13.56 -23.86 2.16
CA CYS A 14 13.58 -23.66 3.60
C CYS A 14 14.64 -24.54 4.22
N PRO A 15 15.45 -24.02 5.14
CA PRO A 15 16.23 -24.87 6.05
C PRO A 15 15.29 -25.82 6.80
N GLU A 16 15.67 -27.07 6.93
CA GLU A 16 14.87 -28.11 7.56
C GLU A 16 14.35 -27.66 8.93
N GLY A 17 13.01 -27.63 9.09
CA GLY A 17 12.37 -27.45 10.38
C GLY A 17 11.35 -26.32 10.52
N LEU A 18 11.24 -25.36 9.60
CA LEU A 18 10.18 -24.34 9.62
C LEU A 18 9.17 -24.57 8.48
N ALA A 19 7.97 -25.01 8.82
CA ALA A 19 6.85 -24.99 7.91
C ALA A 19 6.38 -23.53 7.75
N LEU A 20 6.85 -22.84 6.70
CA LEU A 20 6.33 -21.52 6.34
C LEU A 20 5.04 -21.72 5.57
N SER A 21 3.96 -21.17 6.08
CA SER A 21 2.69 -21.05 5.37
C SER A 21 2.66 -19.72 4.62
N PHE A 22 2.44 -19.77 3.31
CA PHE A 22 2.28 -18.58 2.48
C PHE A 22 0.82 -18.46 2.06
N GLU A 23 0.23 -17.29 2.27
CA GLU A 23 -1.01 -16.93 1.61
C GLU A 23 -0.67 -16.30 0.25
N VAL A 24 -1.26 -16.85 -0.82
CA VAL A 24 -1.06 -16.37 -2.19
C VAL A 24 -2.44 -16.02 -2.74
N PRO A 25 -2.91 -14.77 -2.52
CA PRO A 25 -4.22 -14.35 -3.01
C PRO A 25 -4.24 -14.37 -4.54
N ASP A 26 -5.35 -14.81 -5.11
CA ASP A 26 -5.60 -14.72 -6.54
C ASP A 26 -6.12 -13.32 -6.93
N TRP A 27 -6.31 -13.08 -8.23
CA TRP A 27 -6.77 -11.79 -8.72
C TRP A 27 -8.20 -11.44 -8.30
N ASN A 28 -9.07 -12.44 -8.10
CA ASN A 28 -10.42 -12.21 -7.62
C ASN A 28 -10.41 -11.78 -6.16
N GLU A 29 -9.61 -12.44 -5.33
CA GLU A 29 -9.43 -12.09 -3.92
C GLU A 29 -8.86 -10.67 -3.75
N ILE A 30 -7.89 -10.26 -4.60
CA ILE A 30 -7.37 -8.88 -4.63
C ILE A 30 -8.47 -7.89 -5.02
N TYR A 31 -9.27 -8.21 -6.03
CA TYR A 31 -10.35 -7.33 -6.48
C TYR A 31 -11.47 -7.22 -5.44
N ASP A 32 -11.88 -8.33 -4.84
CA ASP A 32 -12.88 -8.38 -3.77
C ASP A 32 -12.42 -7.59 -2.54
N GLY A 33 -11.14 -7.69 -2.18
CA GLY A 33 -10.51 -6.87 -1.13
C GLY A 33 -10.60 -5.37 -1.44
N CYS A 34 -10.37 -4.98 -2.69
CA CYS A 34 -10.54 -3.58 -3.11
C CYS A 34 -12.01 -3.11 -3.03
N ILE A 35 -12.98 -3.97 -3.37
CA ILE A 35 -14.41 -3.67 -3.21
C ILE A 35 -14.74 -3.43 -1.73
N GLU A 36 -14.26 -4.30 -0.84
CA GLU A 36 -14.50 -4.16 0.59
C GLU A 36 -13.88 -2.86 1.14
N LEU A 37 -12.63 -2.54 0.77
CA LEU A 37 -11.98 -1.27 1.12
C LEU A 37 -12.78 -0.07 0.61
N ALA A 38 -13.25 -0.08 -0.64
CA ALA A 38 -14.06 1.00 -1.20
C ALA A 38 -15.36 1.20 -0.40
N ASN A 39 -16.00 0.10 0.03
CA ASN A 39 -17.20 0.13 0.85
C ASN A 39 -16.91 0.72 2.25
N GLN A 40 -15.81 0.33 2.89
CA GLN A 40 -15.39 0.87 4.18
C GLN A 40 -15.11 2.37 4.09
N ILE A 41 -14.39 2.81 3.04
CA ILE A 41 -14.07 4.22 2.80
C ILE A 41 -15.36 5.02 2.62
N LYS A 42 -16.30 4.55 1.77
CA LYS A 42 -17.60 5.20 1.56
C LYS A 42 -18.43 5.30 2.85
N LYS A 43 -18.52 4.20 3.61
CA LYS A 43 -19.23 4.16 4.90
C LYS A 43 -18.63 5.11 5.94
N SER A 44 -17.32 5.33 5.91
CA SER A 44 -16.65 6.25 6.84
C SER A 44 -16.95 7.72 6.57
N GLY A 45 -17.54 8.06 5.41
CA GLY A 45 -17.73 9.44 4.96
C GLY A 45 -16.44 10.12 4.49
N PHE A 46 -15.31 9.40 4.45
CA PHE A 46 -14.06 9.95 3.92
C PHE A 46 -14.13 10.04 2.41
N ASN A 47 -14.00 11.25 1.87
CA ASN A 47 -13.98 11.50 0.44
C ASN A 47 -12.60 12.01 0.03
N PRO A 48 -11.69 11.15 -0.44
CA PRO A 48 -10.35 11.55 -0.85
C PRO A 48 -10.41 12.41 -2.12
N GLU A 49 -9.58 13.44 -2.17
CA GLU A 49 -9.40 14.27 -3.37
C GLU A 49 -8.23 13.74 -4.21
N ILE A 50 -7.30 13.04 -3.59
CA ILE A 50 -6.15 12.42 -4.26
C ILE A 50 -5.96 11.01 -3.69
N ILE A 51 -5.73 10.04 -4.58
CA ILE A 51 -5.31 8.68 -4.23
C ILE A 51 -3.83 8.52 -4.55
N VAL A 52 -3.03 8.13 -3.57
CA VAL A 52 -1.59 7.93 -3.73
C VAL A 52 -1.25 6.47 -3.53
N GLY A 53 -0.87 5.78 -4.61
CA GLY A 53 -0.36 4.42 -4.54
C GLY A 53 1.12 4.40 -4.13
N VAL A 54 1.47 3.62 -3.11
CA VAL A 54 2.87 3.41 -2.73
C VAL A 54 3.49 2.39 -3.68
N ALA A 55 4.53 2.80 -4.38
CA ALA A 55 5.18 1.95 -5.35
C ALA A 55 6.03 0.88 -4.62
N ARG A 56 5.90 -0.38 -5.05
CA ARG A 56 5.21 -0.88 -6.26
C ARG A 56 3.85 -1.52 -5.96
N GLY A 57 3.68 -2.14 -4.78
CA GLY A 57 2.52 -2.96 -4.43
C GLY A 57 1.20 -2.17 -4.46
N GLY A 58 1.23 -0.93 -4.00
CA GLY A 58 0.06 -0.06 -3.95
C GLY A 58 -0.49 0.42 -5.29
N TRP A 59 0.20 0.24 -6.42
CA TRP A 59 -0.27 0.75 -7.71
C TRP A 59 -1.58 0.09 -8.18
N ILE A 60 -1.66 -1.22 -8.07
CA ILE A 60 -2.83 -1.98 -8.52
C ILE A 60 -4.05 -1.65 -7.66
N PRO A 61 -4.01 -1.79 -6.33
CA PRO A 61 -5.16 -1.44 -5.50
C PRO A 61 -5.53 0.05 -5.60
N ALA A 62 -4.57 0.97 -5.74
CA ALA A 62 -4.88 2.39 -5.93
C ALA A 62 -5.64 2.63 -7.23
N ARG A 63 -5.27 1.95 -8.33
CA ARG A 63 -5.97 2.07 -9.61
C ARG A 63 -7.40 1.53 -9.51
N ILE A 64 -7.59 0.36 -8.90
CA ILE A 64 -8.92 -0.23 -8.71
C ILE A 64 -9.78 0.68 -7.81
N LEU A 65 -9.25 1.13 -6.68
CA LEU A 65 -9.95 2.03 -5.77
C LEU A 65 -10.33 3.36 -6.43
N SER A 66 -9.53 3.87 -7.37
CA SER A 66 -9.87 5.08 -8.10
C SER A 66 -11.17 4.92 -8.91
N ASP A 67 -11.34 3.78 -9.57
CA ASP A 67 -12.58 3.48 -10.30
C ASP A 67 -13.77 3.28 -9.35
N LEU A 68 -13.57 2.48 -8.29
CA LEU A 68 -14.63 2.17 -7.33
C LEU A 68 -15.11 3.39 -6.54
N LEU A 69 -14.23 4.35 -6.28
CA LEU A 69 -14.54 5.61 -5.59
C LEU A 69 -14.93 6.75 -6.54
N GLY A 70 -14.81 6.55 -7.84
CA GLY A 70 -15.09 7.59 -8.86
C GLY A 70 -14.08 8.75 -8.81
N ASN A 71 -12.84 8.50 -8.36
CA ASN A 71 -11.80 9.50 -8.24
C ASN A 71 -10.73 9.31 -9.31
N THR A 72 -10.54 10.30 -10.17
CA THR A 72 -9.58 10.25 -11.28
C THR A 72 -8.19 10.80 -10.93
N TYR A 73 -8.03 11.41 -9.76
CA TYR A 73 -6.74 11.99 -9.34
C TYR A 73 -5.89 10.94 -8.62
N VAL A 74 -5.14 10.19 -9.41
CA VAL A 74 -4.22 9.15 -8.91
C VAL A 74 -2.79 9.60 -9.10
N ALA A 75 -1.98 9.46 -8.05
CA ALA A 75 -0.55 9.73 -8.05
C ALA A 75 0.20 8.55 -7.43
N SER A 76 1.52 8.54 -7.54
CA SER A 76 2.36 7.56 -6.90
C SER A 76 3.46 8.19 -6.07
N MET A 77 3.91 7.46 -5.06
CA MET A 77 5.13 7.73 -4.29
C MET A 77 5.95 6.46 -4.21
N LYS A 78 7.29 6.59 -4.06
CA LYS A 78 8.15 5.43 -3.84
C LYS A 78 8.94 5.58 -2.55
N VAL A 79 8.94 4.52 -1.75
CA VAL A 79 9.76 4.40 -0.53
C VAL A 79 10.75 3.27 -0.74
N GLU A 80 11.99 3.50 -0.41
CA GLU A 80 13.05 2.50 -0.44
C GLU A 80 13.74 2.44 0.92
N PHE A 81 14.28 1.27 1.25
CA PHE A 81 15.00 1.06 2.50
C PHE A 81 16.50 1.09 2.23
N TYR A 82 17.17 2.12 2.72
CA TYR A 82 18.62 2.24 2.63
C TYR A 82 19.28 1.77 3.91
N LYS A 83 20.42 1.05 3.76
CA LYS A 83 21.35 0.79 4.84
C LYS A 83 22.45 1.82 4.76
N ASP A 84 22.60 2.64 5.79
CA ASP A 84 23.84 3.39 5.98
C ASP A 84 24.97 2.45 6.39
N VAL A 85 26.19 2.77 5.94
CA VAL A 85 27.40 1.94 6.16
C VAL A 85 27.71 1.73 7.65
N ALA A 86 27.17 2.60 8.52
CA ALA A 86 27.37 2.57 9.98
C ALA A 86 26.14 2.11 10.79
N GLU A 87 25.00 1.80 10.15
CA GLU A 87 23.78 1.43 10.87
C GLU A 87 23.35 -0.01 10.58
N THR A 88 22.89 -0.70 11.64
CA THR A 88 22.37 -2.07 11.56
C THR A 88 20.94 -2.12 11.00
N ALA A 89 20.17 -1.05 11.11
CA ALA A 89 18.77 -0.97 10.67
C ALA A 89 18.63 -0.20 9.35
N LYS A 90 17.80 -0.73 8.45
CA LYS A 90 17.42 -0.03 7.22
C LYS A 90 16.39 1.05 7.56
N LYS A 91 16.58 2.28 7.08
CA LYS A 91 15.59 3.36 7.23
C LYS A 91 14.78 3.55 5.95
N PRO A 92 13.46 3.77 6.05
CA PRO A 92 12.64 4.11 4.89
C PRO A 92 12.94 5.54 4.43
N VAL A 93 13.25 5.69 3.15
CA VAL A 93 13.52 6.98 2.49
C VAL A 93 12.59 7.11 1.29
N ILE A 94 11.97 8.28 1.13
CA ILE A 94 11.15 8.57 -0.05
C ILE A 94 12.09 8.85 -1.22
N SER A 95 12.20 7.87 -2.12
CA SER A 95 13.04 7.98 -3.33
C SER A 95 12.31 8.64 -4.50
N GLN A 96 10.96 8.64 -4.48
CA GLN A 96 10.14 9.38 -5.43
C GLN A 96 9.01 10.08 -4.70
N GLN A 97 9.02 11.39 -4.74
CA GLN A 97 7.97 12.26 -4.17
C GLN A 97 6.70 12.19 -5.01
N VAL A 98 5.56 12.47 -4.36
CA VAL A 98 4.30 12.63 -5.09
C VAL A 98 4.43 13.79 -6.11
N SER A 99 4.00 13.53 -7.34
CA SER A 99 4.14 14.47 -8.47
C SER A 99 3.06 15.56 -8.53
N THR A 100 2.09 15.51 -7.61
CA THR A 100 0.96 16.45 -7.57
C THR A 100 0.97 17.29 -6.29
N ALA A 101 0.32 18.46 -6.33
CA ALA A 101 0.13 19.29 -5.15
C ALA A 101 -0.88 18.64 -4.20
N VAL A 102 -0.49 18.50 -2.92
CA VAL A 102 -1.32 17.87 -1.87
C VAL A 102 -1.76 18.86 -0.81
N GLU A 103 -1.30 20.12 -0.88
CA GLU A 103 -1.63 21.16 0.08
C GLU A 103 -3.15 21.38 0.17
N GLY A 104 -3.68 21.37 1.39
CA GLY A 104 -5.12 21.49 1.68
C GLY A 104 -5.95 20.27 1.27
N LYS A 105 -5.38 19.21 0.68
CA LYS A 105 -6.12 18.08 0.13
C LYS A 105 -6.29 16.94 1.13
N ARG A 106 -7.41 16.22 1.00
CA ARG A 106 -7.62 14.91 1.65
C ARG A 106 -7.01 13.84 0.77
N VAL A 107 -6.03 13.13 1.30
CA VAL A 107 -5.23 12.13 0.58
C VAL A 107 -5.53 10.74 1.12
N LEU A 108 -5.84 9.80 0.22
CA LEU A 108 -5.88 8.36 0.51
C LEU A 108 -4.56 7.75 0.05
N VAL A 109 -3.78 7.24 0.97
CA VAL A 109 -2.59 6.43 0.67
C VAL A 109 -3.01 4.97 0.56
N VAL A 110 -2.56 4.30 -0.48
CA VAL A 110 -2.89 2.90 -0.75
C VAL A 110 -1.62 2.08 -0.92
N ASP A 111 -1.56 0.94 -0.24
CA ASP A 111 -0.50 -0.06 -0.39
C ASP A 111 -1.10 -1.47 -0.39
N ASP A 112 -0.33 -2.48 -0.77
CA ASP A 112 -0.75 -3.88 -0.74
C ASP A 112 -0.72 -4.44 0.69
N VAL A 113 0.31 -4.13 1.46
CA VAL A 113 0.47 -4.67 2.83
C VAL A 113 1.10 -3.66 3.79
N ALA A 114 0.53 -3.55 4.98
CA ALA A 114 1.18 -2.92 6.12
C ALA A 114 1.98 -3.99 6.90
N ASP A 115 3.25 -4.21 6.52
CA ASP A 115 4.13 -5.20 7.15
C ASP A 115 4.73 -4.66 8.45
N THR A 116 5.81 -3.85 8.40
CA THR A 116 6.36 -3.15 9.57
C THR A 116 5.64 -1.83 9.84
N GLY A 117 5.03 -1.23 8.83
CA GLY A 117 4.36 0.07 8.90
C GLY A 117 5.29 1.28 8.78
N GLU A 118 6.61 1.07 8.71
CA GLU A 118 7.60 2.16 8.64
C GLU A 118 7.46 2.99 7.35
N SER A 119 7.28 2.34 6.19
CA SER A 119 7.06 3.01 4.91
C SER A 119 5.83 3.90 4.95
N LEU A 120 4.71 3.35 5.41
CA LEU A 120 3.42 4.06 5.48
C LEU A 120 3.48 5.22 6.48
N THR A 121 4.17 5.04 7.62
CA THR A 121 4.42 6.11 8.59
C THR A 121 5.22 7.25 7.96
N THR A 122 6.23 6.91 7.18
CA THR A 122 7.09 7.89 6.48
C THR A 122 6.31 8.64 5.41
N VAL A 123 5.48 7.94 4.63
CA VAL A 123 4.59 8.54 3.62
C VAL A 123 3.59 9.48 4.27
N ARG A 124 2.88 9.04 5.32
CA ARG A 124 1.90 9.86 6.06
C ARG A 124 2.54 11.15 6.56
N ARG A 125 3.69 11.04 7.22
CA ARG A 125 4.44 12.20 7.74
C ARG A 125 4.85 13.17 6.64
N ASN A 126 5.34 12.66 5.51
CA ASN A 126 5.74 13.47 4.37
C ASN A 126 4.56 14.26 3.77
N LEU A 127 3.44 13.58 3.53
CA LEU A 127 2.27 14.20 2.94
C LEU A 127 1.66 15.28 3.86
N LEU A 128 1.57 15.01 5.17
CA LEU A 128 1.15 16.00 6.16
C LEU A 128 2.13 17.19 6.22
N GLY A 129 3.45 16.92 6.19
CA GLY A 129 4.49 17.96 6.13
C GLY A 129 4.45 18.82 4.87
N ARG A 130 3.82 18.30 3.79
CA ARG A 130 3.56 19.03 2.53
C ARG A 130 2.20 19.73 2.51
N GLY A 131 1.53 19.80 3.66
CA GLY A 131 0.30 20.57 3.82
C GLY A 131 -0.99 19.82 3.48
N ALA A 132 -0.97 18.47 3.31
CA ALA A 132 -2.20 17.73 3.17
C ALA A 132 -3.11 17.96 4.39
N SER A 133 -4.39 18.24 4.15
CA SER A 133 -5.34 18.52 5.24
C SER A 133 -5.70 17.27 6.05
N GLN A 134 -5.69 16.12 5.38
CA GLN A 134 -5.93 14.82 6.00
C GLN A 134 -5.26 13.73 5.18
N VAL A 135 -4.66 12.75 5.86
CA VAL A 135 -4.08 11.55 5.22
C VAL A 135 -4.64 10.33 5.91
N LYS A 136 -5.35 9.49 5.14
CA LYS A 136 -5.79 8.17 5.56
C LYS A 136 -5.11 7.09 4.76
N ILE A 137 -4.96 5.91 5.34
CA ILE A 137 -4.22 4.79 4.77
C ILE A 137 -5.16 3.60 4.61
N ALA A 138 -5.16 2.99 3.43
CA ALA A 138 -5.84 1.75 3.11
C ALA A 138 -4.82 0.70 2.66
N THR A 139 -4.95 -0.53 3.15
CA THR A 139 -4.13 -1.67 2.71
C THR A 139 -4.98 -2.91 2.53
N LEU A 140 -4.64 -3.76 1.55
CA LEU A 140 -5.31 -5.04 1.37
C LEU A 140 -4.99 -6.01 2.51
N HIS A 141 -3.77 -5.98 3.00
CA HIS A 141 -3.30 -6.84 4.08
C HIS A 141 -2.67 -6.03 5.21
N TYR A 142 -2.84 -6.54 6.42
CA TYR A 142 -2.27 -5.93 7.63
C TYR A 142 -1.64 -7.02 8.49
N LYS A 143 -0.37 -6.82 8.84
CA LYS A 143 0.32 -7.70 9.79
C LYS A 143 0.27 -7.13 11.20
N PRO A 144 -0.10 -7.91 12.22
CA PRO A 144 -0.26 -7.41 13.60
C PRO A 144 0.97 -6.75 14.21
N GLN A 145 2.18 -7.09 13.72
CA GLN A 145 3.44 -6.48 14.17
C GLN A 145 3.68 -5.07 13.60
N SER A 146 2.87 -4.61 12.66
CA SER A 146 3.03 -3.28 12.08
C SER A 146 2.86 -2.17 13.12
N ILE A 147 3.81 -1.23 13.16
CA ILE A 147 3.76 -0.05 14.04
C ILE A 147 2.65 0.93 13.64
N LEU A 148 2.07 0.77 12.45
CA LEU A 148 0.98 1.58 11.95
C LEU A 148 -0.20 0.67 11.61
N ARG A 149 -1.34 0.93 12.25
CA ARG A 149 -2.60 0.33 11.85
C ARG A 149 -3.21 1.16 10.73
N PRO A 150 -3.54 0.57 9.57
CA PRO A 150 -4.28 1.26 8.51
C PRO A 150 -5.64 1.78 9.01
N ASP A 151 -6.14 2.81 8.33
CA ASP A 151 -7.47 3.38 8.62
C ASP A 151 -8.59 2.53 8.01
N PHE A 152 -8.23 1.79 6.95
CA PHE A 152 -9.12 0.89 6.22
C PHE A 152 -8.38 -0.37 5.82
#